data_d3183c404ec24f2f398ca151041d54fd
#
_entry.id   d3183c404ec24f2f398ca151041d54fd
#
_cell.length_a   1.000
_cell.length_b   1.000
_cell.length_c   1.000
_cell.angle_alpha   90.00
_cell.angle_beta   90.00
_cell.angle_gamma   90.00
#
_symmetry.space_group_name_H-M   'P 1'
#
loop_
_entity.id
_entity.type
_entity.pdbx_description
1 polymer ?
#
loop_
_entity_poly.entity_id
_entity_poly.type
_entity_poly.pdbx_seq_one_letter_code
_entity_poly.pdbx_strand_id
1 'polypeptide(L)'
;RDVTRLGRKTRLGEKQRKLLWNIFERVHQELADRDLLTTATMFLQITEYLAQSNTRPYGFAIVDEAQDIGVPQLRFLATLGASSRDGLFFAGDLGQRIFQPPFSWKSLGVDVRGRSRTLRINYRTSHQIRQQADRLLPPELSDVDGITENRRGTISVFNGPYPSIEIFDNENQETDAVAAWLSKQRADGLLPHEMGVFVRSPLQFARAITAVEAANLKALELQDSFNTQANYISICMMHLAKGLEFRAVVVMACDDEIIPFQERIEAVADDADLEDVYNTERHLLYVACTRARDHLLVTSVNPASEFLDDLRGE
;
A
#
# COMPACT_ATOMS: atom_id res chain seq x y z
N ARG A 1 6.73 26.62 13.39
CA ARG A 1 5.28 26.90 13.61
C ARG A 1 4.58 27.38 12.33
N ASP A 2 5.30 28.05 11.44
CA ASP A 2 4.72 28.72 10.25
C ASP A 2 5.04 28.01 8.93
N VAL A 3 5.45 26.74 8.99
CA VAL A 3 5.75 25.94 7.81
C VAL A 3 4.44 25.54 7.10
N THR A 4 4.41 25.74 5.79
CA THR A 4 3.29 25.29 4.95
C THR A 4 3.22 23.75 4.97
N ARG A 5 2.04 23.21 5.29
CA ARG A 5 1.82 21.76 5.26
C ARG A 5 1.69 21.31 3.80
N LEU A 6 2.67 20.56 3.35
CA LEU A 6 2.63 19.96 2.01
C LEU A 6 1.59 18.83 1.97
N GLY A 7 0.74 18.82 0.96
CA GLY A 7 -0.20 17.74 0.70
C GLY A 7 -1.49 17.72 1.53
N ARG A 8 -1.74 18.69 2.43
CA ARG A 8 -3.01 18.77 3.16
C ARG A 8 -3.81 20.00 2.82
N LYS A 9 -5.11 19.83 2.60
CA LYS A 9 -6.06 20.91 2.26
C LYS A 9 -6.48 21.71 3.51
N THR A 10 -6.56 21.07 4.69
CA THR A 10 -7.07 21.66 5.93
C THR A 10 -5.96 22.33 6.76
N ARG A 11 -6.23 23.52 7.30
CA ARG A 11 -5.32 24.24 8.18
C ARG A 11 -5.63 23.91 9.64
N LEU A 12 -4.63 23.44 10.37
CA LEU A 12 -4.74 23.31 11.83
C LEU A 12 -4.84 24.69 12.49
N GLY A 13 -5.78 24.83 13.43
CA GLY A 13 -5.89 26.00 14.27
C GLY A 13 -4.63 26.24 15.13
N GLU A 14 -4.41 27.49 15.56
CA GLU A 14 -3.19 27.84 16.31
C GLU A 14 -3.02 27.02 17.60
N LYS A 15 -4.13 26.80 18.33
CA LYS A 15 -4.12 25.99 19.56
C LYS A 15 -3.69 24.55 19.30
N GLN A 16 -4.22 23.93 18.25
CA GLN A 16 -3.85 22.57 17.85
C GLN A 16 -2.38 22.49 17.42
N ARG A 17 -1.90 23.47 16.64
CA ARG A 17 -0.48 23.54 16.25
C ARG A 17 0.45 23.65 17.45
N LYS A 18 0.09 24.47 18.47
CA LYS A 18 0.88 24.57 19.71
C LYS A 18 0.90 23.27 20.48
N LEU A 19 -0.24 22.59 20.61
CA LEU A 19 -0.32 21.30 21.31
C LEU A 19 0.56 20.24 20.62
N LEU A 20 0.39 20.08 19.30
CA LEU A 20 1.21 19.14 18.51
C LEU A 20 2.70 19.48 18.59
N TRP A 21 3.04 20.78 18.54
CA TRP A 21 4.44 21.21 18.66
C TRP A 21 5.05 20.78 20.00
N ASN A 22 4.35 20.96 21.10
CA ASN A 22 4.82 20.56 22.42
C ASN A 22 5.02 19.04 22.52
N ILE A 23 4.13 18.24 21.88
CA ILE A 23 4.27 16.80 21.81
C ILE A 23 5.54 16.42 21.03
N PHE A 24 5.72 17.00 19.84
CA PHE A 24 6.90 16.71 19.01
C PHE A 24 8.20 17.15 19.69
N GLU A 25 8.21 18.33 20.33
CA GLU A 25 9.37 18.82 21.05
C GLU A 25 9.78 17.87 22.19
N ARG A 26 8.79 17.35 22.93
CA ARG A 26 9.03 16.37 23.98
C ARG A 26 9.55 15.03 23.42
N VAL A 27 8.98 14.54 22.32
CA VAL A 27 9.47 13.33 21.64
C VAL A 27 10.91 13.52 21.15
N HIS A 28 11.22 14.67 20.54
CA HIS A 28 12.57 14.98 20.10
C HIS A 28 13.57 15.03 21.27
N GLN A 29 13.19 15.61 22.41
CA GLN A 29 14.04 15.63 23.58
C GLN A 29 14.30 14.22 24.12
N GLU A 30 13.26 13.38 24.22
CA GLU A 30 13.41 12.01 24.70
C GLU A 30 14.28 11.16 23.76
N LEU A 31 14.16 11.35 22.44
CA LEU A 31 15.04 10.68 21.47
C LEU A 31 16.50 11.13 21.65
N ALA A 32 16.72 12.44 21.81
CA ALA A 32 18.06 12.99 22.02
C ALA A 32 18.69 12.46 23.33
N ASP A 33 17.93 12.39 24.41
CA ASP A 33 18.38 11.87 25.71
C ASP A 33 18.78 10.37 25.64
N ARG A 34 18.21 9.63 24.66
CA ARG A 34 18.52 8.21 24.40
C ARG A 34 19.53 8.00 23.28
N ASP A 35 20.10 9.05 22.72
CA ASP A 35 20.98 9.01 21.53
C ASP A 35 20.34 8.28 20.34
N LEU A 36 19.04 8.54 20.11
CA LEU A 36 18.24 7.96 19.02
C LEU A 36 17.87 9.02 18.01
N LEU A 37 17.79 8.60 16.73
CA LEU A 37 17.32 9.41 15.62
C LEU A 37 16.15 8.74 14.93
N THR A 38 15.16 9.52 14.50
CA THR A 38 14.19 9.02 13.53
C THR A 38 14.83 8.94 12.14
N THR A 39 14.32 8.05 11.28
CA THR A 39 14.72 7.98 9.87
C THR A 39 14.58 9.34 9.17
N ALA A 40 13.51 10.09 9.47
CA ALA A 40 13.31 11.43 8.92
C ALA A 40 14.42 12.40 9.34
N THR A 41 14.78 12.43 10.63
CA THR A 41 15.86 13.27 11.15
C THR A 41 17.22 12.90 10.54
N MET A 42 17.49 11.60 10.39
CA MET A 42 18.70 11.11 9.73
C MET A 42 18.81 11.65 8.29
N PHE A 43 17.75 11.53 7.49
CA PHE A 43 17.76 12.07 6.12
C PHE A 43 17.95 13.58 6.07
N LEU A 44 17.37 14.34 7.00
CA LEU A 44 17.58 15.79 7.08
C LEU A 44 19.03 16.13 7.40
N GLN A 45 19.65 15.49 8.38
CA GLN A 45 21.07 15.71 8.74
C GLN A 45 22.01 15.37 7.59
N ILE A 46 21.79 14.23 6.91
CA ILE A 46 22.59 13.87 5.74
C ILE A 46 22.40 14.89 4.61
N THR A 47 21.19 15.41 4.41
CA THR A 47 20.90 16.43 3.40
C THR A 47 21.69 17.71 3.67
N GLU A 48 21.70 18.19 4.92
CA GLU A 48 22.46 19.36 5.33
C GLU A 48 23.97 19.17 5.15
N TYR A 49 24.49 18.00 5.56
CA TYR A 49 25.90 17.66 5.34
C TYR A 49 26.27 17.65 3.86
N LEU A 50 25.47 17.02 3.00
CA LEU A 50 25.71 16.98 1.56
C LEU A 50 25.59 18.37 0.92
N ALA A 51 24.69 19.22 1.40
CA ALA A 51 24.56 20.59 0.87
C ALA A 51 25.80 21.44 1.13
N GLN A 52 26.48 21.20 2.24
CA GLN A 52 27.73 21.89 2.62
C GLN A 52 28.99 21.24 2.01
N SER A 53 28.91 19.98 1.60
CA SER A 53 30.01 19.24 1.03
C SER A 53 30.15 19.53 -0.48
N ASN A 54 31.37 19.69 -0.95
CA ASN A 54 31.69 19.77 -2.39
C ASN A 54 31.74 18.38 -3.05
N THR A 55 31.67 17.30 -2.26
CA THR A 55 31.81 15.94 -2.77
C THR A 55 30.43 15.28 -2.79
N ARG A 56 30.07 14.65 -3.91
CA ARG A 56 28.89 13.80 -4.02
C ARG A 56 29.33 12.34 -4.07
N PRO A 57 28.80 11.48 -3.19
CA PRO A 57 29.23 10.07 -3.13
C PRO A 57 28.80 9.27 -4.36
N TYR A 58 27.75 9.72 -5.06
CA TYR A 58 27.18 9.03 -6.22
C TYR A 58 26.85 10.03 -7.33
N GLY A 59 27.06 9.62 -8.59
CA GLY A 59 26.69 10.41 -9.77
C GLY A 59 25.24 10.24 -10.18
N PHE A 60 24.64 9.09 -9.85
CA PHE A 60 23.25 8.73 -10.18
C PHE A 60 22.59 8.00 -9.03
N ALA A 61 21.26 8.14 -8.91
CA ALA A 61 20.44 7.35 -7.99
C ALA A 61 19.21 6.80 -8.73
N ILE A 62 18.98 5.51 -8.54
CA ILE A 62 17.76 4.82 -9.00
C ILE A 62 16.93 4.52 -7.76
N VAL A 63 15.69 4.92 -7.80
CA VAL A 63 14.76 4.81 -6.66
C VAL A 63 13.55 4.01 -7.12
N ASP A 64 13.39 2.84 -6.53
CA ASP A 64 12.21 2.02 -6.70
C ASP A 64 11.16 2.34 -5.63
N GLU A 65 9.89 1.97 -5.86
CA GLU A 65 8.76 2.25 -4.98
C GLU A 65 8.63 3.75 -4.63
N ALA A 66 8.86 4.59 -5.64
CA ALA A 66 8.98 6.03 -5.46
C ALA A 66 7.71 6.70 -4.86
N GLN A 67 6.54 6.07 -4.95
CA GLN A 67 5.31 6.54 -4.32
C GLN A 67 5.33 6.52 -2.79
N ASP A 68 6.29 5.79 -2.16
CA ASP A 68 6.46 5.72 -0.71
C ASP A 68 7.49 6.70 -0.15
N ILE A 69 8.16 7.46 -1.01
CA ILE A 69 9.14 8.44 -0.58
C ILE A 69 8.44 9.57 0.18
N GLY A 70 8.90 9.83 1.40
CA GLY A 70 8.48 10.99 2.18
C GLY A 70 9.28 12.25 1.84
N VAL A 71 8.84 13.39 2.38
CA VAL A 71 9.49 14.69 2.17
C VAL A 71 10.98 14.70 2.53
N PRO A 72 11.45 14.12 3.68
CA PRO A 72 12.88 14.10 4.01
C PRO A 72 13.72 13.31 3.02
N GLN A 73 13.23 12.15 2.58
CA GLN A 73 13.92 11.32 1.58
C GLN A 73 14.02 12.02 0.23
N LEU A 74 12.92 12.68 -0.21
CA LEU A 74 12.95 13.39 -1.49
C LEU A 74 13.91 14.60 -1.47
N ARG A 75 14.00 15.34 -0.35
CA ARG A 75 14.99 16.41 -0.18
C ARG A 75 16.41 15.89 -0.25
N PHE A 76 16.68 14.77 0.39
CA PHE A 76 17.97 14.10 0.30
C PHE A 76 18.32 13.74 -1.13
N LEU A 77 17.39 13.10 -1.86
CA LEU A 77 17.58 12.72 -3.26
C LEU A 77 17.77 13.95 -4.17
N ALA A 78 16.99 15.01 -3.97
CA ALA A 78 17.14 16.27 -4.71
C ALA A 78 18.56 16.86 -4.53
N THR A 79 19.07 16.85 -3.28
CA THR A 79 20.41 17.33 -2.97
C THR A 79 21.49 16.44 -3.58
N LEU A 80 21.29 15.10 -3.53
CA LEU A 80 22.22 14.14 -4.11
C LEU A 80 22.32 14.28 -5.63
N GLY A 81 21.18 14.44 -6.32
CA GLY A 81 21.10 14.56 -7.77
C GLY A 81 21.40 15.94 -8.34
N ALA A 82 21.56 16.96 -7.50
CA ALA A 82 21.66 18.36 -7.93
C ALA A 82 22.87 18.67 -8.84
N SER A 83 23.93 17.89 -8.77
CA SER A 83 25.15 18.08 -9.55
C SER A 83 25.16 17.40 -10.93
N SER A 84 24.18 16.53 -11.20
CA SER A 84 24.15 15.74 -12.43
C SER A 84 22.86 15.99 -13.20
N ARG A 85 22.99 16.30 -14.49
CA ARG A 85 21.82 16.29 -15.38
C ARG A 85 21.29 14.85 -15.44
N ASP A 86 19.96 14.69 -15.21
CA ASP A 86 19.32 13.38 -15.23
C ASP A 86 19.89 12.39 -14.17
N GLY A 87 20.41 12.92 -13.05
CA GLY A 87 21.05 12.12 -12.00
C GLY A 87 20.08 11.28 -11.16
N LEU A 88 18.76 11.48 -11.31
CA LEU A 88 17.72 10.75 -10.56
C LEU A 88 16.80 10.01 -11.53
N PHE A 89 16.57 8.73 -11.24
CA PHE A 89 15.57 7.91 -11.90
C PHE A 89 14.60 7.34 -10.84
N PHE A 90 13.31 7.48 -11.07
CA PHE A 90 12.27 7.00 -10.18
C PHE A 90 11.40 5.96 -10.88
N ALA A 91 11.14 4.85 -10.22
CA ALA A 91 10.14 3.86 -10.59
C ALA A 91 9.09 3.78 -9.48
N GLY A 92 7.81 3.71 -9.85
CA GLY A 92 6.72 3.66 -8.87
C GLY A 92 5.36 3.49 -9.53
N ASP A 93 4.35 3.24 -8.71
CA ASP A 93 2.96 3.05 -9.09
C ASP A 93 2.07 3.90 -8.17
N LEU A 94 1.40 4.91 -8.72
CA LEU A 94 0.50 5.77 -7.95
C LEU A 94 -0.68 5.00 -7.35
N GLY A 95 -1.11 3.92 -8.00
CA GLY A 95 -2.14 3.01 -7.49
C GLY A 95 -1.74 2.24 -6.23
N GLN A 96 -0.44 2.15 -5.94
CA GLN A 96 0.10 1.50 -4.75
C GLN A 96 0.54 2.48 -3.65
N ARG A 97 0.13 3.75 -3.72
CA ARG A 97 0.45 4.75 -2.69
C ARG A 97 -0.48 4.62 -1.49
N ILE A 98 -0.04 3.92 -0.47
CA ILE A 98 -0.80 3.65 0.76
C ILE A 98 -0.20 4.27 2.03
N PHE A 99 1.10 4.65 2.00
CA PHE A 99 1.82 5.12 3.19
C PHE A 99 2.00 6.63 3.27
N GLN A 100 2.03 7.31 2.13
CA GLN A 100 2.38 8.73 2.09
C GLN A 100 1.23 9.57 1.54
N PRO A 101 0.84 10.67 2.23
CA PRO A 101 -0.05 11.64 1.63
C PRO A 101 0.62 12.28 0.41
N PRO A 102 -0.18 12.65 -0.62
CA PRO A 102 0.38 13.30 -1.80
C PRO A 102 1.00 14.65 -1.47
N PHE A 103 2.17 14.94 -2.02
CA PHE A 103 2.83 16.24 -1.90
C PHE A 103 3.58 16.59 -3.19
N SER A 104 3.84 17.88 -3.42
CA SER A 104 4.51 18.35 -4.63
C SER A 104 6.01 18.05 -4.61
N TRP A 105 6.47 17.21 -5.52
CA TRP A 105 7.89 16.92 -5.75
C TRP A 105 8.61 18.12 -6.35
N LYS A 106 7.94 18.84 -7.24
CA LYS A 106 8.45 20.08 -7.84
C LYS A 106 8.79 21.13 -6.77
N SER A 107 7.95 21.26 -5.74
CA SER A 107 8.21 22.20 -4.64
C SER A 107 9.48 21.89 -3.83
N LEU A 108 9.97 20.65 -3.93
CA LEU A 108 11.18 20.14 -3.27
C LEU A 108 12.38 20.05 -4.22
N GLY A 109 12.27 20.60 -5.44
CA GLY A 109 13.38 20.65 -6.40
C GLY A 109 13.45 19.46 -7.38
N VAL A 110 12.47 18.54 -7.36
CA VAL A 110 12.41 17.40 -8.29
C VAL A 110 11.28 17.59 -9.28
N ASP A 111 11.58 18.06 -10.49
CA ASP A 111 10.58 18.24 -11.56
C ASP A 111 10.67 17.10 -12.58
N VAL A 112 9.71 16.18 -12.53
CA VAL A 112 9.61 15.02 -13.42
C VAL A 112 8.54 15.19 -14.52
N ARG A 113 7.90 16.36 -14.62
CA ARG A 113 6.88 16.65 -15.63
C ARG A 113 7.46 16.55 -17.05
N GLY A 114 6.71 15.90 -17.94
CA GLY A 114 7.13 15.64 -19.32
C GLY A 114 8.22 14.57 -19.46
N ARG A 115 8.68 13.97 -18.33
CA ARG A 115 9.74 12.95 -18.28
C ARG A 115 9.24 11.61 -17.76
N SER A 116 7.97 11.53 -17.38
CA SER A 116 7.31 10.30 -16.94
C SER A 116 6.94 9.40 -18.13
N ARG A 117 7.05 8.10 -17.93
CA ARG A 117 6.66 7.06 -18.88
C ARG A 117 5.92 5.95 -18.12
N THR A 118 4.75 5.57 -18.61
CA THR A 118 3.99 4.46 -18.05
C THR A 118 4.34 3.16 -18.77
N LEU A 119 4.72 2.13 -18.00
CA LEU A 119 4.89 0.77 -18.51
C LEU A 119 3.49 0.15 -18.69
N ARG A 120 3.21 -0.31 -19.91
CA ARG A 120 1.87 -0.80 -20.28
C ARG A 120 1.77 -2.32 -20.36
N ILE A 121 2.86 -3.03 -20.14
CA ILE A 121 2.87 -4.48 -20.18
C ILE A 121 3.04 -5.00 -18.74
N ASN A 122 2.04 -5.75 -18.28
CA ASN A 122 2.04 -6.37 -16.97
C ASN A 122 2.37 -7.86 -17.10
N TYR A 123 3.46 -8.28 -16.46
CA TYR A 123 3.93 -9.67 -16.42
C TYR A 123 3.56 -10.40 -15.12
N ARG A 124 3.05 -9.66 -14.12
CA ARG A 124 2.84 -10.17 -12.76
C ARG A 124 1.46 -10.80 -12.58
N THR A 125 0.41 -10.13 -13.04
CA THR A 125 -0.98 -10.43 -12.70
C THR A 125 -1.76 -10.79 -13.95
N SER A 126 -2.60 -11.83 -13.91
CA SER A 126 -3.47 -12.20 -15.04
C SER A 126 -4.40 -11.06 -15.45
N HIS A 127 -4.83 -11.08 -16.71
CA HIS A 127 -5.72 -10.06 -17.26
C HIS A 127 -7.01 -9.92 -16.45
N GLN A 128 -7.62 -11.04 -16.05
CA GLN A 128 -8.89 -11.07 -15.33
C GLN A 128 -8.76 -10.47 -13.92
N ILE A 129 -7.70 -10.84 -13.18
CA ILE A 129 -7.45 -10.28 -11.84
C ILE A 129 -7.20 -8.78 -11.95
N ARG A 130 -6.37 -8.35 -12.89
CA ARG A 130 -6.09 -6.94 -13.08
C ARG A 130 -7.33 -6.16 -13.46
N GLN A 131 -8.11 -6.61 -14.43
CA GLN A 131 -9.33 -5.95 -14.86
C GLN A 131 -10.33 -5.78 -13.70
N GLN A 132 -10.41 -6.79 -12.83
CA GLN A 132 -11.28 -6.75 -11.65
C GLN A 132 -10.77 -5.75 -10.62
N ALA A 133 -9.49 -5.83 -10.26
CA ALA A 133 -8.87 -4.95 -9.27
C ALA A 133 -8.86 -3.47 -9.73
N ASP A 134 -8.64 -3.22 -11.01
CA ASP A 134 -8.61 -1.86 -11.57
C ASP A 134 -9.94 -1.11 -11.41
N ARG A 135 -11.05 -1.79 -11.13
CA ARG A 135 -12.36 -1.16 -10.83
C ARG A 135 -12.37 -0.41 -9.50
N LEU A 136 -11.53 -0.81 -8.54
CA LEU A 136 -11.40 -0.13 -7.26
C LEU A 136 -10.82 1.29 -7.38
N LEU A 137 -10.08 1.57 -8.43
CA LEU A 137 -9.37 2.82 -8.60
C LEU A 137 -9.91 3.60 -9.81
N PRO A 138 -9.85 4.93 -9.76
CA PRO A 138 -10.21 5.72 -10.94
C PRO A 138 -9.30 5.36 -12.13
N PRO A 139 -9.81 5.46 -13.36
CA PRO A 139 -9.07 5.12 -14.58
C PRO A 139 -7.83 6.00 -14.80
N GLU A 140 -7.82 7.17 -14.18
CA GLU A 140 -6.71 8.12 -14.19
C GLU A 140 -6.39 8.55 -12.78
N LEU A 141 -5.14 8.38 -12.39
CA LEU A 141 -4.60 8.86 -11.11
C LEU A 141 -3.68 10.04 -11.39
N SER A 142 -3.87 11.13 -10.67
CA SER A 142 -3.03 12.31 -10.78
C SER A 142 -2.29 12.57 -9.48
N ASP A 143 -1.03 12.99 -9.58
CA ASP A 143 -0.31 13.53 -8.45
C ASP A 143 -0.58 15.04 -8.25
N VAL A 144 0.02 15.61 -7.20
CA VAL A 144 -0.12 17.03 -6.86
C VAL A 144 0.51 17.96 -7.92
N ASP A 145 1.49 17.48 -8.67
CA ASP A 145 2.20 18.24 -9.70
C ASP A 145 1.53 18.13 -11.09
N GLY A 146 0.37 17.43 -11.17
CA GLY A 146 -0.42 17.26 -12.38
C GLY A 146 0.13 16.19 -13.33
N ILE A 147 0.96 15.28 -12.83
CA ILE A 147 1.35 14.09 -13.58
C ILE A 147 0.22 13.10 -13.49
N THR A 148 -0.30 12.69 -14.65
CA THR A 148 -1.41 11.75 -14.73
C THR A 148 -0.91 10.38 -15.18
N GLU A 149 -1.27 9.36 -14.44
CA GLU A 149 -1.12 7.96 -14.81
C GLU A 149 -2.44 7.46 -15.36
N ASN A 150 -2.47 7.13 -16.65
CA ASN A 150 -3.62 6.50 -17.27
C ASN A 150 -3.49 4.97 -17.18
N ARG A 151 -4.37 4.35 -16.42
CA ARG A 151 -4.38 2.90 -16.16
C ARG A 151 -5.03 2.10 -17.30
N ARG A 152 -5.79 2.78 -18.14
CA ARG A 152 -6.40 2.17 -19.33
C ARG A 152 -5.32 1.81 -20.35
N GLY A 153 -5.44 0.63 -20.93
CA GLY A 153 -4.50 0.17 -21.95
C GLY A 153 -3.26 -0.52 -21.43
N THR A 154 -3.17 -0.82 -20.13
CA THR A 154 -2.20 -1.80 -19.63
C THR A 154 -2.68 -3.21 -19.97
N ILE A 155 -1.78 -4.00 -20.57
CA ILE A 155 -2.06 -5.33 -21.07
C ILE A 155 -1.30 -6.34 -20.23
N SER A 156 -2.00 -7.32 -19.65
CA SER A 156 -1.36 -8.47 -19.02
C SER A 156 -0.97 -9.48 -20.09
N VAL A 157 0.22 -10.07 -19.96
CA VAL A 157 0.79 -11.01 -20.96
C VAL A 157 0.12 -12.38 -20.94
N PHE A 158 -0.69 -12.68 -19.92
CA PHE A 158 -1.40 -13.96 -19.80
C PHE A 158 -2.80 -13.77 -19.22
N ASN A 159 -3.64 -14.78 -19.46
CA ASN A 159 -4.99 -14.87 -18.93
C ASN A 159 -5.02 -15.89 -17.78
N GLY A 160 -5.96 -15.70 -16.85
CA GLY A 160 -6.26 -16.61 -15.75
C GLY A 160 -7.78 -16.79 -15.59
N PRO A 161 -8.23 -17.53 -14.60
CA PRO A 161 -9.63 -17.54 -14.23
C PRO A 161 -10.09 -16.18 -13.75
N TYR A 162 -11.39 -15.92 -13.84
CA TYR A 162 -11.98 -14.75 -13.20
C TYR A 162 -11.87 -14.87 -11.66
N PRO A 163 -11.58 -13.76 -10.96
CA PRO A 163 -11.66 -13.72 -9.52
C PRO A 163 -13.04 -14.11 -9.00
N SER A 164 -13.09 -14.88 -7.90
CA SER A 164 -14.32 -15.12 -7.17
C SER A 164 -14.50 -14.04 -6.10
N ILE A 165 -15.70 -13.48 -6.00
CA ILE A 165 -16.10 -12.52 -4.96
C ILE A 165 -17.34 -13.09 -4.30
N GLU A 166 -17.20 -13.53 -3.05
CA GLU A 166 -18.23 -14.31 -2.36
C GLU A 166 -18.61 -13.65 -1.03
N ILE A 167 -19.90 -13.55 -0.76
CA ILE A 167 -20.47 -12.97 0.46
C ILE A 167 -21.25 -14.05 1.18
N PHE A 168 -21.00 -14.20 2.47
CA PHE A 168 -21.56 -15.25 3.31
C PHE A 168 -22.45 -14.66 4.41
N ASP A 169 -23.31 -15.48 5.01
CA ASP A 169 -24.18 -15.07 6.10
C ASP A 169 -23.46 -15.01 7.46
N ASN A 170 -22.35 -15.75 7.59
CA ASN A 170 -21.57 -15.81 8.83
C ASN A 170 -20.13 -16.28 8.58
N GLU A 171 -19.25 -16.06 9.58
CA GLU A 171 -17.83 -16.39 9.53
C GLU A 171 -17.56 -17.91 9.36
N ASN A 172 -18.43 -18.79 9.83
CA ASN A 172 -18.23 -20.23 9.66
C ASN A 172 -18.37 -20.62 8.18
N GLN A 173 -19.38 -20.08 7.49
CA GLN A 173 -19.57 -20.32 6.06
C GLN A 173 -18.38 -19.77 5.24
N GLU A 174 -17.91 -18.58 5.59
CA GLU A 174 -16.72 -18.02 4.94
C GLU A 174 -15.48 -18.88 5.18
N THR A 175 -15.25 -19.31 6.42
CA THR A 175 -14.15 -20.20 6.82
C THR A 175 -14.17 -21.50 6.00
N ASP A 176 -15.32 -22.15 5.90
CA ASP A 176 -15.48 -23.40 5.15
C ASP A 176 -15.22 -23.19 3.65
N ALA A 177 -15.72 -22.09 3.09
CA ALA A 177 -15.52 -21.77 1.68
C ALA A 177 -14.05 -21.46 1.36
N VAL A 178 -13.38 -20.66 2.19
CA VAL A 178 -11.94 -20.36 2.06
C VAL A 178 -11.11 -21.62 2.20
N ALA A 179 -11.43 -22.48 3.19
CA ALA A 179 -10.74 -23.77 3.38
C ALA A 179 -10.89 -24.69 2.16
N ALA A 180 -12.10 -24.79 1.61
CA ALA A 180 -12.37 -25.58 0.40
C ALA A 180 -11.59 -25.03 -0.80
N TRP A 181 -11.55 -23.71 -0.97
CA TRP A 181 -10.83 -23.06 -2.05
C TRP A 181 -9.31 -23.30 -1.95
N LEU A 182 -8.72 -23.11 -0.75
CA LEU A 182 -7.28 -23.37 -0.50
C LEU A 182 -6.93 -24.84 -0.75
N SER A 183 -7.79 -25.76 -0.28
CA SER A 183 -7.61 -27.21 -0.53
C SER A 183 -7.63 -27.53 -2.01
N LYS A 184 -8.51 -26.89 -2.78
CA LYS A 184 -8.56 -27.02 -4.24
C LYS A 184 -7.26 -26.53 -4.89
N GLN A 185 -6.78 -25.32 -4.53
CA GLN A 185 -5.52 -24.80 -5.08
C GLN A 185 -4.35 -25.74 -4.77
N ARG A 186 -4.34 -26.34 -3.57
CA ARG A 186 -3.34 -27.34 -3.20
C ARG A 186 -3.43 -28.60 -4.04
N ALA A 187 -4.64 -29.09 -4.29
CA ALA A 187 -4.89 -30.27 -5.15
C ALA A 187 -4.49 -29.99 -6.62
N ASP A 188 -4.67 -28.77 -7.09
CA ASP A 188 -4.27 -28.29 -8.42
C ASP A 188 -2.74 -28.06 -8.54
N GLY A 189 -1.97 -28.36 -7.47
CA GLY A 189 -0.51 -28.42 -7.50
C GLY A 189 0.21 -27.18 -6.95
N LEU A 190 -0.49 -26.19 -6.39
CA LEU A 190 0.16 -25.05 -5.76
C LEU A 190 0.80 -25.46 -4.42
N LEU A 191 1.99 -24.92 -4.16
CA LEU A 191 2.67 -25.13 -2.87
C LEU A 191 2.16 -24.13 -1.83
N PRO A 192 2.17 -24.48 -0.52
CA PRO A 192 1.66 -23.57 0.53
C PRO A 192 2.26 -22.16 0.48
N HIS A 193 3.56 -22.01 0.25
CA HIS A 193 4.22 -20.70 0.17
C HIS A 193 3.90 -19.90 -1.10
N GLU A 194 3.23 -20.52 -2.09
CA GLU A 194 2.70 -19.83 -3.27
C GLU A 194 1.30 -19.26 -3.04
N MET A 195 0.74 -19.46 -1.83
CA MET A 195 -0.58 -19.00 -1.43
C MET A 195 -0.47 -17.98 -0.29
N GLY A 196 -1.29 -16.93 -0.35
CA GLY A 196 -1.34 -15.88 0.67
C GLY A 196 -2.79 -15.54 1.07
N VAL A 197 -2.99 -15.20 2.33
CA VAL A 197 -4.25 -14.68 2.85
C VAL A 197 -4.02 -13.29 3.39
N PHE A 198 -4.78 -12.31 2.90
CA PHE A 198 -4.71 -10.93 3.34
C PHE A 198 -5.96 -10.54 4.11
N VAL A 199 -5.74 -9.84 5.24
CA VAL A 199 -6.79 -9.27 6.08
C VAL A 199 -6.49 -7.79 6.36
N ARG A 200 -7.53 -7.02 6.73
CA ARG A 200 -7.37 -5.58 6.93
C ARG A 200 -6.64 -5.22 8.23
N SER A 201 -6.88 -5.96 9.31
CA SER A 201 -6.33 -5.67 10.62
C SER A 201 -5.92 -6.95 11.36
N PRO A 202 -5.08 -6.84 12.42
CA PRO A 202 -4.69 -8.00 13.23
C PRO A 202 -5.86 -8.70 13.90
N LEU A 203 -6.99 -8.00 14.11
CA LEU A 203 -8.20 -8.58 14.70
C LEU A 203 -8.77 -9.73 13.86
N GLN A 204 -8.48 -9.76 12.56
CA GLN A 204 -8.95 -10.77 11.63
C GLN A 204 -7.97 -11.96 11.45
N PHE A 205 -6.80 -11.93 12.10
CA PHE A 205 -5.84 -13.04 11.99
C PHE A 205 -6.41 -14.37 12.46
N ALA A 206 -7.11 -14.39 13.60
CA ALA A 206 -7.71 -15.62 14.13
C ALA A 206 -8.67 -16.26 13.11
N ARG A 207 -9.51 -15.45 12.43
CA ARG A 207 -10.45 -15.89 11.40
C ARG A 207 -9.70 -16.49 10.20
N ALA A 208 -8.65 -15.82 9.72
CA ALA A 208 -7.82 -16.30 8.62
C ALA A 208 -7.04 -17.58 8.98
N ILE A 209 -6.48 -17.68 10.19
CA ILE A 209 -5.78 -18.86 10.68
C ILE A 209 -6.74 -20.05 10.71
N THR A 210 -7.94 -19.87 11.26
CA THR A 210 -8.97 -20.92 11.33
C THR A 210 -9.29 -21.47 9.94
N ALA A 211 -9.42 -20.59 8.94
CA ALA A 211 -9.69 -21.02 7.56
C ALA A 211 -8.53 -21.81 6.93
N VAL A 212 -7.29 -21.41 7.18
CA VAL A 212 -6.11 -22.14 6.71
C VAL A 212 -5.97 -23.50 7.39
N GLU A 213 -6.19 -23.58 8.70
CA GLU A 213 -6.14 -24.81 9.47
C GLU A 213 -7.27 -25.78 9.10
N ALA A 214 -8.48 -25.28 8.81
CA ALA A 214 -9.60 -26.06 8.30
C ALA A 214 -9.29 -26.72 6.92
N ALA A 215 -8.39 -26.12 6.13
CA ALA A 215 -7.86 -26.71 4.91
C ALA A 215 -6.76 -27.77 5.17
N ASN A 216 -6.44 -28.13 6.42
CA ASN A 216 -5.31 -28.96 6.81
C ASN A 216 -3.95 -28.41 6.35
N LEU A 217 -3.81 -27.08 6.32
CA LEU A 217 -2.60 -26.35 5.96
C LEU A 217 -2.05 -25.59 7.17
N LYS A 218 -0.78 -25.21 7.11
CA LYS A 218 -0.13 -24.45 8.19
C LYS A 218 -0.13 -22.97 7.86
N ALA A 219 -0.51 -22.13 8.81
CA ALA A 219 -0.48 -20.69 8.72
C ALA A 219 0.83 -20.11 9.26
N LEU A 220 1.33 -19.05 8.63
CA LEU A 220 2.45 -18.23 9.08
C LEU A 220 2.03 -16.76 9.02
N GLU A 221 1.96 -16.12 10.17
CA GLU A 221 1.74 -14.68 10.24
C GLU A 221 3.00 -13.91 9.84
N LEU A 222 2.87 -13.06 8.83
CA LEU A 222 3.93 -12.13 8.43
C LEU A 222 3.65 -10.76 9.08
N GLN A 223 4.48 -10.38 10.06
CA GLN A 223 4.38 -9.09 10.74
C GLN A 223 5.48 -8.13 10.26
N ASP A 224 6.72 -8.34 10.70
CA ASP A 224 7.86 -7.45 10.40
C ASP A 224 8.88 -8.08 9.43
N SER A 225 8.76 -9.37 9.14
CA SER A 225 9.65 -10.08 8.21
C SER A 225 8.85 -10.67 7.05
N PHE A 226 9.29 -10.39 5.82
CA PHE A 226 8.69 -10.90 4.58
C PHE A 226 9.19 -12.30 4.19
N ASN A 227 9.68 -13.09 5.15
CA ASN A 227 10.22 -14.41 4.88
C ASN A 227 9.09 -15.45 4.83
N THR A 228 8.66 -15.79 3.62
CA THR A 228 7.77 -16.92 3.38
C THR A 228 8.47 -18.25 3.67
N GLN A 229 7.76 -19.24 4.19
CA GLN A 229 8.30 -20.56 4.50
C GLN A 229 7.63 -21.64 3.63
N ALA A 230 8.43 -22.57 3.11
CA ALA A 230 8.02 -23.54 2.08
C ALA A 230 6.73 -24.33 2.38
N ASN A 231 6.44 -24.64 3.64
CA ASN A 231 5.30 -25.46 4.04
C ASN A 231 4.16 -24.67 4.69
N TYR A 232 4.17 -23.34 4.59
CA TYR A 232 3.21 -22.46 5.25
C TYR A 232 2.51 -21.57 4.24
N ILE A 233 1.22 -21.31 4.48
CA ILE A 233 0.49 -20.21 3.85
C ILE A 233 0.80 -18.95 4.64
N SER A 234 1.15 -17.88 3.94
CA SER A 234 1.40 -16.58 4.56
C SER A 234 0.09 -15.86 4.84
N ILE A 235 -0.11 -15.44 6.09
CA ILE A 235 -1.21 -14.53 6.48
C ILE A 235 -0.61 -13.16 6.79
N CYS A 236 -1.16 -12.13 6.19
CA CYS A 236 -0.58 -10.80 6.24
C CYS A 236 -1.67 -9.71 6.26
N MET A 237 -1.36 -8.58 6.90
CA MET A 237 -2.21 -7.39 6.77
C MET A 237 -2.05 -6.76 5.39
N MET A 238 -3.14 -6.22 4.83
CA MET A 238 -3.14 -5.60 3.49
C MET A 238 -2.06 -4.54 3.30
N HIS A 239 -1.76 -3.74 4.32
CA HIS A 239 -0.72 -2.70 4.22
C HIS A 239 0.72 -3.27 4.17
N LEU A 240 0.92 -4.52 4.63
CA LEU A 240 2.19 -5.25 4.51
C LEU A 240 2.25 -6.10 3.24
N ALA A 241 1.19 -6.15 2.44
CA ALA A 241 1.14 -6.91 1.20
C ALA A 241 2.14 -6.42 0.15
N LYS A 242 2.59 -5.18 0.28
CA LYS A 242 3.48 -4.55 -0.69
C LYS A 242 4.83 -5.29 -0.78
N GLY A 243 5.27 -5.54 -2.01
CA GLY A 243 6.48 -6.34 -2.26
C GLY A 243 6.27 -7.85 -2.27
N LEU A 244 5.14 -8.36 -1.74
CA LEU A 244 4.79 -9.77 -1.80
C LEU A 244 4.16 -10.13 -3.16
N GLU A 245 4.25 -11.41 -3.52
CA GLU A 245 3.62 -11.97 -4.71
C GLU A 245 3.32 -13.45 -4.46
N PHE A 246 2.07 -13.86 -4.78
CA PHE A 246 1.62 -15.24 -4.63
C PHE A 246 0.90 -15.68 -5.91
N ARG A 247 0.93 -16.96 -6.19
CA ARG A 247 0.15 -17.51 -7.30
C ARG A 247 -1.35 -17.51 -7.00
N ALA A 248 -1.71 -17.75 -5.75
CA ALA A 248 -3.10 -17.72 -5.30
C ALA A 248 -3.25 -16.85 -4.05
N VAL A 249 -4.23 -15.98 -4.05
CA VAL A 249 -4.51 -15.05 -2.95
C VAL A 249 -5.95 -15.14 -2.51
N VAL A 250 -6.16 -15.15 -1.20
CA VAL A 250 -7.44 -14.86 -0.56
C VAL A 250 -7.35 -13.48 0.08
N VAL A 251 -8.30 -12.62 -0.21
CA VAL A 251 -8.54 -11.37 0.53
C VAL A 251 -9.78 -11.59 1.36
N MET A 252 -9.62 -11.78 2.68
CA MET A 252 -10.65 -12.28 3.57
C MET A 252 -11.16 -11.20 4.52
N ALA A 253 -12.39 -11.39 5.02
CA ALA A 253 -13.04 -10.48 5.97
C ALA A 253 -13.21 -9.06 5.41
N CYS A 254 -13.68 -8.96 4.16
CA CYS A 254 -14.01 -7.68 3.54
C CYS A 254 -15.43 -7.22 3.97
N ASP A 255 -15.71 -7.28 5.26
CA ASP A 255 -17.00 -6.92 5.84
C ASP A 255 -17.11 -5.40 5.97
N ASP A 256 -18.32 -4.88 6.07
CA ASP A 256 -18.58 -3.50 6.48
C ASP A 256 -17.94 -3.21 7.84
N GLU A 257 -17.53 -1.98 8.10
CA GLU A 257 -16.77 -1.55 9.29
C GLU A 257 -15.32 -2.12 9.39
N ILE A 258 -15.01 -3.21 8.66
CA ILE A 258 -13.63 -3.73 8.55
C ILE A 258 -12.94 -3.10 7.36
N ILE A 259 -13.62 -2.96 6.22
CA ILE A 259 -13.16 -2.25 5.02
C ILE A 259 -14.32 -1.39 4.48
N PRO A 260 -14.21 -0.05 4.54
CA PRO A 260 -13.11 0.74 5.11
C PRO A 260 -13.03 0.61 6.62
N PHE A 261 -11.81 0.77 7.20
CA PHE A 261 -11.57 0.54 8.62
C PHE A 261 -12.25 1.60 9.49
N GLN A 262 -13.27 1.20 10.24
CA GLN A 262 -14.19 2.08 10.95
C GLN A 262 -13.48 3.05 11.92
N GLU A 263 -12.49 2.57 12.68
CA GLU A 263 -11.73 3.42 13.60
C GLU A 263 -11.05 4.60 12.90
N ARG A 264 -10.64 4.43 11.64
CA ARG A 264 -10.05 5.52 10.85
C ARG A 264 -11.10 6.53 10.41
N ILE A 265 -12.30 6.07 10.09
CA ILE A 265 -13.44 6.92 9.71
C ILE A 265 -13.86 7.75 10.92
N GLU A 266 -14.01 7.15 12.09
CA GLU A 266 -14.39 7.83 13.33
C GLU A 266 -13.35 8.86 13.81
N ALA A 267 -12.08 8.66 13.47
CA ALA A 267 -11.00 9.57 13.82
C ALA A 267 -10.91 10.81 12.91
N VAL A 268 -11.74 10.89 11.87
CA VAL A 268 -11.73 11.98 10.89
C VAL A 268 -12.37 13.24 11.44
N ALA A 269 -11.77 14.38 11.14
CA ALA A 269 -12.23 15.68 11.61
C ALA A 269 -13.01 16.50 10.56
N ASP A 270 -12.89 16.15 9.28
CA ASP A 270 -13.54 16.84 8.16
C ASP A 270 -13.71 15.96 6.92
N ASP A 271 -14.56 16.40 5.99
CA ASP A 271 -14.89 15.65 4.76
C ASP A 271 -13.68 15.37 3.85
N ALA A 272 -12.68 16.23 3.84
CA ALA A 272 -11.49 16.03 3.01
C ALA A 272 -10.57 14.93 3.58
N ASP A 273 -10.47 14.87 4.91
CA ASP A 273 -9.75 13.78 5.59
C ASP A 273 -10.53 12.45 5.43
N LEU A 274 -11.87 12.48 5.37
CA LEU A 274 -12.70 11.31 5.10
C LEU A 274 -12.43 10.74 3.70
N GLU A 275 -12.42 11.59 2.67
CA GLU A 275 -12.08 11.19 1.29
C GLU A 275 -10.69 10.55 1.23
N ASP A 276 -9.71 11.11 1.94
CA ASP A 276 -8.35 10.55 2.01
C ASP A 276 -8.33 9.15 2.68
N VAL A 277 -9.16 8.92 3.71
CA VAL A 277 -9.30 7.60 4.35
C VAL A 277 -9.88 6.61 3.36
N TYR A 278 -11.02 6.91 2.73
CA TYR A 278 -11.65 6.04 1.73
C TYR A 278 -10.71 5.70 0.58
N ASN A 279 -10.01 6.68 0.04
CA ASN A 279 -9.04 6.46 -1.02
C ASN A 279 -7.91 5.54 -0.58
N THR A 280 -7.40 5.70 0.65
CA THR A 280 -6.36 4.81 1.20
C THR A 280 -6.87 3.38 1.35
N GLU A 281 -8.09 3.18 1.86
CA GLU A 281 -8.68 1.85 2.04
C GLU A 281 -8.92 1.15 0.69
N ARG A 282 -9.37 1.89 -0.34
CA ARG A 282 -9.47 1.37 -1.71
C ARG A 282 -8.13 0.93 -2.28
N HIS A 283 -7.07 1.74 -2.06
CA HIS A 283 -5.72 1.38 -2.48
C HIS A 283 -5.19 0.15 -1.73
N LEU A 284 -5.49 -0.01 -0.43
CA LEU A 284 -5.11 -1.19 0.34
C LEU A 284 -5.74 -2.47 -0.23
N LEU A 285 -7.05 -2.43 -0.52
CA LEU A 285 -7.77 -3.56 -1.14
C LEU A 285 -7.21 -3.86 -2.54
N TYR A 286 -6.97 -2.81 -3.34
CA TYR A 286 -6.34 -2.94 -4.65
C TYR A 286 -4.96 -3.61 -4.57
N VAL A 287 -4.11 -3.16 -3.64
CA VAL A 287 -2.77 -3.74 -3.44
C VAL A 287 -2.89 -5.21 -3.06
N ALA A 288 -3.77 -5.57 -2.12
CA ALA A 288 -3.97 -6.96 -1.71
C ALA A 288 -4.43 -7.84 -2.89
N CYS A 289 -5.42 -7.41 -3.66
CA CYS A 289 -5.92 -8.14 -4.84
C CYS A 289 -4.82 -8.33 -5.90
N THR A 290 -3.99 -7.33 -6.13
CA THR A 290 -2.91 -7.38 -7.16
C THR A 290 -1.67 -8.14 -6.72
N ARG A 291 -1.65 -8.69 -5.51
CA ARG A 291 -0.64 -9.68 -5.08
C ARG A 291 -0.87 -11.06 -5.71
N ALA A 292 -2.08 -11.31 -6.19
CA ALA A 292 -2.43 -12.53 -6.89
C ALA A 292 -1.89 -12.52 -8.32
N ARG A 293 -1.19 -13.59 -8.68
CA ARG A 293 -0.72 -13.82 -10.03
C ARG A 293 -1.78 -14.54 -10.87
N ASP A 294 -2.21 -15.73 -10.40
CA ASP A 294 -3.01 -16.68 -11.15
C ASP A 294 -4.46 -16.77 -10.65
N HIS A 295 -4.69 -16.76 -9.32
CA HIS A 295 -5.99 -17.00 -8.70
C HIS A 295 -6.27 -16.00 -7.58
N LEU A 296 -7.47 -15.44 -7.56
CA LEU A 296 -7.93 -14.50 -6.53
C LEU A 296 -9.32 -14.90 -6.03
N LEU A 297 -9.45 -14.98 -4.71
CA LEU A 297 -10.70 -15.08 -3.99
C LEU A 297 -10.83 -13.87 -3.06
N VAL A 298 -11.97 -13.17 -3.10
CA VAL A 298 -12.31 -12.10 -2.15
C VAL A 298 -13.54 -12.52 -1.40
N THR A 299 -13.49 -12.48 -0.05
CA THR A 299 -14.60 -12.93 0.78
C THR A 299 -15.04 -11.89 1.80
N SER A 300 -16.30 -11.96 2.15
CA SER A 300 -16.94 -11.09 3.14
C SER A 300 -18.08 -11.83 3.84
N VAL A 301 -18.45 -11.36 5.02
CA VAL A 301 -19.69 -11.70 5.70
C VAL A 301 -20.64 -10.49 5.64
N ASN A 302 -21.94 -10.76 5.54
CA ASN A 302 -22.95 -9.71 5.54
C ASN A 302 -23.01 -8.95 6.90
N PRO A 303 -23.08 -7.60 6.87
CA PRO A 303 -23.04 -6.73 5.68
C PRO A 303 -21.64 -6.64 5.08
N ALA A 304 -21.58 -6.71 3.76
CA ALA A 304 -20.33 -6.64 3.02
C ALA A 304 -19.85 -5.19 2.83
N SER A 305 -18.54 -5.01 2.66
CA SER A 305 -17.96 -3.73 2.28
C SER A 305 -18.56 -3.22 0.96
N GLU A 306 -18.90 -1.94 0.90
CA GLU A 306 -19.32 -1.25 -0.33
C GLU A 306 -18.28 -1.35 -1.46
N PHE A 307 -16.99 -1.54 -1.14
CA PHE A 307 -15.94 -1.69 -2.16
C PHE A 307 -16.06 -3.00 -2.96
N LEU A 308 -16.82 -3.98 -2.45
CA LEU A 308 -17.09 -5.20 -3.21
C LEU A 308 -18.08 -4.97 -4.35
N ASP A 309 -18.97 -3.99 -4.27
CA ASP A 309 -19.87 -3.59 -5.36
C ASP A 309 -19.02 -3.02 -6.53
N ASP A 310 -18.03 -2.17 -6.20
CA ASP A 310 -17.08 -1.69 -7.21
C ASP A 310 -16.32 -2.85 -7.88
N LEU A 311 -15.83 -3.80 -7.08
CA LEU A 311 -15.12 -4.97 -7.60
C LEU A 311 -16.01 -5.83 -8.52
N ARG A 312 -17.30 -5.98 -8.20
CA ARG A 312 -18.27 -6.73 -9.03
C ARG A 312 -18.65 -5.96 -10.29
N GLY A 313 -18.63 -4.64 -10.21
CA GLY A 313 -19.05 -3.72 -11.27
C GLY A 313 -20.57 -3.58 -11.33
N GLU A 314 -21.19 -3.61 -10.15
CA GLU A 314 -22.61 -3.36 -9.92
C GLU A 314 -22.90 -1.86 -9.80
#